data_a77c8d6b737a8040b5fba0e295a6257b
#
_entry.id   a77c8d6b737a8040b5fba0e295a6257b
#
_cell.length_a   1.000
_cell.length_b   1.000
_cell.length_c   1.000
_cell.angle_alpha   90.00
_cell.angle_beta   90.00
_cell.angle_gamma   90.00
#
_symmetry.space_group_name_H-M   'P 1'
#
loop_
_entity.id
_entity.type
_entity.pdbx_description
1 polymer ?
#
loop_
_entity_poly.entity_id
_entity_poly.type
_entity_poly.pdbx_seq_one_letter_code
_entity_poly.pdbx_strand_id
1 'polypeptide(L)'
;MSSRAEPEYTPSSTETVCQIARDVVQLLKQSGETLAVSESITGGSLMAALTSVEGCSAVFRGGVVSYATPLKQHILKVDGDLISEHGVIHADVAAQMAVGARTVTTHQEMSPTSWGIGTTGVAGPDPQDGKPVGMVFIGVASAGGSEGFGPFSFPGTRERVREATVIEALSLLRQELRKAKDQS
;
A
#
# COMPACT_ATOMS: atom_id res chain seq x y z
N MET A 1 -12.83 37.52 4.11
CA MET A 1 -12.23 36.22 4.50
C MET A 1 -12.00 35.45 3.22
N SER A 2 -10.76 35.41 2.73
CA SER A 2 -10.42 34.72 1.48
C SER A 2 -10.30 33.23 1.78
N SER A 3 -11.23 32.44 1.28
CA SER A 3 -11.14 30.98 1.25
C SER A 3 -9.93 30.61 0.38
N ARG A 4 -8.83 30.18 0.99
CA ARG A 4 -7.78 29.50 0.25
C ARG A 4 -8.38 28.19 -0.26
N ALA A 5 -8.52 28.07 -1.57
CA ALA A 5 -8.82 26.79 -2.20
C ALA A 5 -7.70 25.81 -1.80
N GLU A 6 -8.08 24.68 -1.18
CA GLU A 6 -7.15 23.59 -0.91
C GLU A 6 -6.60 23.10 -2.27
N PRO A 7 -5.32 22.72 -2.34
CA PRO A 7 -4.74 22.19 -3.56
C PRO A 7 -5.52 20.93 -3.98
N GLU A 8 -6.11 21.00 -5.18
CA GLU A 8 -6.83 19.90 -5.77
C GLU A 8 -5.82 18.76 -6.08
N TYR A 9 -6.01 17.58 -5.50
CA TYR A 9 -5.18 16.43 -5.81
C TYR A 9 -5.31 16.10 -7.29
N THR A 10 -4.20 16.19 -8.00
CA THR A 10 -4.10 15.70 -9.38
C THR A 10 -3.47 14.30 -9.30
N PRO A 11 -4.19 13.23 -9.69
CA PRO A 11 -3.60 11.91 -9.76
C PRO A 11 -2.33 11.93 -10.61
N SER A 12 -1.31 11.19 -10.20
CA SER A 12 -0.07 11.02 -10.95
C SER A 12 -0.30 10.36 -12.33
N SER A 13 -1.52 9.85 -12.56
CA SER A 13 -1.93 9.19 -13.80
C SER A 13 -3.42 9.43 -14.06
N THR A 14 -3.79 9.67 -15.31
CA THR A 14 -5.18 9.66 -15.80
C THR A 14 -5.70 8.23 -16.03
N GLU A 15 -4.88 7.22 -15.75
CA GLU A 15 -5.21 5.80 -15.89
C GLU A 15 -6.19 5.34 -14.82
N THR A 16 -7.03 4.40 -15.18
CA THR A 16 -7.95 3.76 -14.23
C THR A 16 -7.21 2.78 -13.32
N VAL A 17 -7.73 2.54 -12.11
CA VAL A 17 -7.24 1.50 -11.19
C VAL A 17 -7.03 0.16 -11.91
N CYS A 18 -7.98 -0.22 -12.79
CA CYS A 18 -7.93 -1.47 -13.53
C CYS A 18 -6.76 -1.53 -14.53
N GLN A 19 -6.41 -0.42 -15.17
CA GLN A 19 -5.26 -0.35 -16.08
C GLN A 19 -3.96 -0.52 -15.32
N ILE A 20 -3.78 0.22 -14.21
CA ILE A 20 -2.57 0.15 -13.40
C ILE A 20 -2.41 -1.24 -12.78
N ALA A 21 -3.50 -1.84 -12.27
CA ALA A 21 -3.48 -3.19 -11.72
C ALA A 21 -3.07 -4.25 -12.76
N ARG A 22 -3.56 -4.13 -14.01
CA ARG A 22 -3.12 -5.01 -15.12
C ARG A 22 -1.64 -4.88 -15.40
N ASP A 23 -1.10 -3.66 -15.45
CA ASP A 23 0.32 -3.42 -15.66
C ASP A 23 1.15 -4.07 -14.56
N VAL A 24 0.76 -3.89 -13.29
CA VAL A 24 1.44 -4.50 -12.14
C VAL A 24 1.45 -6.03 -12.26
N VAL A 25 0.29 -6.64 -12.51
CA VAL A 25 0.18 -8.10 -12.68
C VAL A 25 1.03 -8.59 -13.84
N GLN A 26 1.06 -7.86 -14.94
CA GLN A 26 1.86 -8.23 -16.12
C GLN A 26 3.36 -8.12 -15.86
N LEU A 27 3.82 -7.06 -15.18
CA LEU A 27 5.23 -6.89 -14.80
C LEU A 27 5.69 -8.02 -13.89
N LEU A 28 4.91 -8.36 -12.86
CA LEU A 28 5.20 -9.48 -11.96
C LEU A 28 5.26 -10.83 -12.69
N LYS A 29 4.35 -11.07 -13.65
CA LYS A 29 4.39 -12.29 -14.48
C LYS A 29 5.65 -12.36 -15.31
N GLN A 30 6.09 -11.25 -15.90
CA GLN A 30 7.29 -11.19 -16.75
C GLN A 30 8.57 -11.46 -15.96
N SER A 31 8.66 -10.99 -14.70
CA SER A 31 9.81 -11.22 -13.83
C SER A 31 9.74 -12.54 -13.04
N GLY A 32 8.60 -13.25 -13.07
CA GLY A 32 8.38 -14.43 -12.25
C GLY A 32 8.28 -14.13 -10.75
N GLU A 33 7.92 -12.89 -10.41
CA GLU A 33 7.84 -12.40 -9.03
C GLU A 33 6.42 -12.45 -8.47
N THR A 34 6.32 -12.37 -7.16
CA THR A 34 5.05 -12.50 -6.42
C THR A 34 4.82 -11.29 -5.53
N LEU A 35 3.54 -11.02 -5.25
CA LEU A 35 3.08 -9.86 -4.47
C LEU A 35 2.20 -10.28 -3.31
N ALA A 36 2.38 -9.61 -2.17
CA ALA A 36 1.46 -9.61 -1.05
C ALA A 36 1.09 -8.19 -0.62
N VAL A 37 -0.06 -8.05 0.05
CA VAL A 37 -0.62 -6.74 0.42
C VAL A 37 -1.02 -6.73 1.89
N SER A 38 -0.73 -5.64 2.60
CA SER A 38 -1.33 -5.34 3.90
C SER A 38 -2.08 -4.01 3.82
N GLU A 39 -3.34 -4.05 4.18
CA GLU A 39 -4.23 -2.90 4.08
C GLU A 39 -4.72 -2.43 5.45
N SER A 40 -4.74 -1.10 5.63
CA SER A 40 -5.47 -0.47 6.72
C SER A 40 -6.50 0.49 6.14
N ILE A 41 -6.11 1.65 5.69
CA ILE A 41 -7.00 2.68 5.15
C ILE A 41 -7.82 2.20 3.93
N THR A 42 -7.26 1.38 3.07
CA THR A 42 -7.90 0.89 1.85
C THR A 42 -8.91 -0.25 2.10
N GLY A 43 -8.78 -0.95 3.23
CA GLY A 43 -9.81 -1.87 3.75
C GLY A 43 -10.19 -3.02 2.81
N GLY A 44 -9.24 -3.55 2.04
CA GLY A 44 -9.44 -4.62 1.06
C GLY A 44 -9.58 -4.17 -0.38
N SER A 45 -9.73 -2.86 -0.64
CA SER A 45 -9.94 -2.34 -2.00
C SER A 45 -8.73 -2.53 -2.92
N LEU A 46 -7.51 -2.48 -2.38
CA LEU A 46 -6.29 -2.71 -3.14
C LEU A 46 -6.18 -4.19 -3.57
N MET A 47 -6.46 -5.13 -2.67
CA MET A 47 -6.53 -6.55 -2.98
C MET A 47 -7.66 -6.85 -3.99
N ALA A 48 -8.83 -6.23 -3.83
CA ALA A 48 -9.93 -6.37 -4.76
C ALA A 48 -9.56 -5.88 -6.17
N ALA A 49 -8.84 -4.76 -6.28
CA ALA A 49 -8.34 -4.25 -7.56
C ALA A 49 -7.39 -5.24 -8.24
N LEU A 50 -6.46 -5.84 -7.50
CA LEU A 50 -5.54 -6.85 -8.03
C LEU A 50 -6.27 -8.12 -8.47
N THR A 51 -7.20 -8.62 -7.64
CA THR A 51 -7.94 -9.86 -7.93
C THR A 51 -8.96 -9.71 -9.05
N SER A 52 -9.34 -8.48 -9.43
CA SER A 52 -10.16 -8.22 -10.62
C SER A 52 -9.42 -8.46 -11.93
N VAL A 53 -8.08 -8.56 -11.89
CA VAL A 53 -7.27 -8.82 -13.09
C VAL A 53 -7.20 -10.31 -13.37
N GLU A 54 -7.57 -10.71 -14.59
CA GLU A 54 -7.53 -12.10 -15.03
C GLU A 54 -6.11 -12.67 -14.92
N GLY A 55 -5.99 -13.85 -14.32
CA GLY A 55 -4.73 -14.56 -14.13
C GLY A 55 -3.81 -13.92 -13.08
N CYS A 56 -4.33 -13.04 -12.21
CA CYS A 56 -3.55 -12.49 -11.07
C CYS A 56 -3.10 -13.58 -10.10
N SER A 57 -3.79 -14.72 -10.02
CA SER A 57 -3.43 -15.85 -9.14
C SER A 57 -2.03 -16.41 -9.38
N ALA A 58 -1.44 -16.16 -10.55
CA ALA A 58 -0.07 -16.56 -10.84
C ALA A 58 0.97 -15.74 -10.04
N VAL A 59 0.64 -14.54 -9.58
CA VAL A 59 1.57 -13.58 -8.96
C VAL A 59 1.09 -13.06 -7.60
N PHE A 60 -0.21 -12.92 -7.39
CA PHE A 60 -0.77 -12.40 -6.14
C PHE A 60 -0.99 -13.53 -5.14
N ARG A 61 -0.32 -13.47 -4.00
CA ARG A 61 -0.39 -14.50 -2.95
C ARG A 61 -1.48 -14.27 -1.91
N GLY A 62 -1.99 -13.04 -1.83
CA GLY A 62 -2.96 -12.67 -0.82
C GLY A 62 -2.47 -11.53 0.06
N GLY A 63 -3.08 -11.39 1.23
CA GLY A 63 -2.71 -10.33 2.16
C GLY A 63 -3.58 -10.28 3.40
N VAL A 64 -3.42 -9.20 4.16
CA VAL A 64 -4.10 -8.97 5.43
C VAL A 64 -4.73 -7.57 5.45
N VAL A 65 -5.99 -7.49 5.86
CA VAL A 65 -6.61 -6.23 6.27
C VAL A 65 -6.35 -6.07 7.78
N SER A 66 -5.28 -5.38 8.13
CA SER A 66 -4.87 -5.10 9.52
C SER A 66 -5.51 -3.80 10.03
N TYR A 67 -6.84 -3.75 10.06
CA TYR A 67 -7.58 -2.53 10.36
C TYR A 67 -7.40 -2.07 11.80
N ALA A 68 -7.47 -2.99 12.76
CA ALA A 68 -7.19 -2.72 14.15
C ALA A 68 -5.67 -2.67 14.42
N THR A 69 -5.22 -1.73 15.25
CA THR A 69 -3.80 -1.56 15.61
C THR A 69 -3.13 -2.85 16.11
N PRO A 70 -3.73 -3.66 17.00
CA PRO A 70 -3.11 -4.91 17.44
C PRO A 70 -2.80 -5.89 16.33
N LEU A 71 -3.55 -5.90 15.22
CA LEU A 71 -3.28 -6.77 14.08
C LEU A 71 -1.99 -6.39 13.35
N LYS A 72 -1.65 -5.09 13.31
CA LYS A 72 -0.38 -4.62 12.75
C LYS A 72 0.81 -5.22 13.53
N GLN A 73 0.71 -5.23 14.86
CA GLN A 73 1.76 -5.79 15.73
C GLN A 73 1.78 -7.32 15.70
N HIS A 74 0.62 -7.95 15.94
CA HIS A 74 0.56 -9.41 16.14
C HIS A 74 0.73 -10.19 14.85
N ILE A 75 0.14 -9.74 13.74
CA ILE A 75 0.18 -10.45 12.46
C ILE A 75 1.35 -9.97 11.62
N LEU A 76 1.46 -8.66 11.41
CA LEU A 76 2.46 -8.08 10.50
C LEU A 76 3.80 -7.80 11.17
N LYS A 77 3.88 -7.96 12.50
CA LYS A 77 5.10 -7.71 13.30
C LYS A 77 5.62 -6.27 13.21
N VAL A 78 4.72 -5.32 13.00
CA VAL A 78 5.08 -3.89 13.11
C VAL A 78 5.53 -3.60 14.54
N ASP A 79 6.62 -2.86 14.68
CA ASP A 79 7.22 -2.52 15.96
C ASP A 79 6.24 -1.74 16.84
N GLY A 80 6.03 -2.23 18.06
CA GLY A 80 5.13 -1.63 19.03
C GLY A 80 5.64 -0.28 19.56
N ASP A 81 6.95 -0.13 19.70
CA ASP A 81 7.57 1.12 20.15
C ASP A 81 7.41 2.21 19.09
N LEU A 82 7.60 1.86 17.80
CA LEU A 82 7.33 2.76 16.68
C LEU A 82 5.86 3.25 16.67
N ILE A 83 4.91 2.34 16.88
CA ILE A 83 3.49 2.71 16.95
C ILE A 83 3.19 3.57 18.17
N SER A 84 3.81 3.28 19.31
CA SER A 84 3.61 4.04 20.55
C SER A 84 4.14 5.47 20.44
N GLU A 85 5.25 5.67 19.74
CA GLU A 85 5.92 6.98 19.59
C GLU A 85 5.27 7.84 18.49
N HIS A 86 4.92 7.24 17.35
CA HIS A 86 4.52 7.98 16.13
C HIS A 86 3.06 7.75 15.70
N GLY A 87 2.35 6.81 16.36
CA GLY A 87 1.03 6.36 15.92
C GLY A 87 1.12 5.42 14.71
N VAL A 88 -0.05 4.97 14.24
CA VAL A 88 -0.11 4.02 13.12
C VAL A 88 -0.02 4.68 11.75
N ILE A 89 -0.05 6.01 11.68
CA ILE A 89 -0.02 6.78 10.44
C ILE A 89 1.37 7.38 10.27
N HIS A 90 2.29 6.54 9.81
CA HIS A 90 3.71 6.86 9.68
C HIS A 90 4.35 6.08 8.52
N ALA A 91 5.40 6.65 7.91
CA ALA A 91 6.10 6.03 6.79
C ALA A 91 6.69 4.65 7.16
N ASP A 92 7.40 4.58 8.30
CA ASP A 92 8.02 3.33 8.74
C ASP A 92 6.99 2.26 9.15
N VAL A 93 5.82 2.66 9.66
CA VAL A 93 4.71 1.73 9.88
C VAL A 93 4.24 1.13 8.56
N ALA A 94 4.06 1.94 7.52
CA ALA A 94 3.69 1.45 6.18
C ALA A 94 4.76 0.52 5.60
N ALA A 95 6.05 0.87 5.74
CA ALA A 95 7.17 0.02 5.31
C ALA A 95 7.18 -1.33 6.03
N GLN A 96 7.03 -1.33 7.37
CA GLN A 96 6.97 -2.56 8.14
C GLN A 96 5.72 -3.39 7.85
N MET A 97 4.58 -2.76 7.57
CA MET A 97 3.38 -3.45 7.08
C MET A 97 3.64 -4.18 5.76
N ALA A 98 4.38 -3.55 4.84
CA ALA A 98 4.76 -4.18 3.57
C ALA A 98 5.69 -5.40 3.78
N VAL A 99 6.67 -5.30 4.68
CA VAL A 99 7.51 -6.44 5.10
C VAL A 99 6.67 -7.55 5.72
N GLY A 100 5.77 -7.20 6.63
CA GLY A 100 4.86 -8.14 7.28
C GLY A 100 3.97 -8.89 6.28
N ALA A 101 3.46 -8.21 5.25
CA ALA A 101 2.69 -8.84 4.19
C ALA A 101 3.49 -9.94 3.47
N ARG A 102 4.75 -9.67 3.11
CA ARG A 102 5.65 -10.67 2.50
C ARG A 102 5.84 -11.88 3.42
N THR A 103 6.06 -11.62 4.71
CA THR A 103 6.34 -12.66 5.71
C THR A 103 5.14 -13.59 5.92
N VAL A 104 3.94 -13.04 6.14
CA VAL A 104 2.74 -13.86 6.45
C VAL A 104 2.23 -14.65 5.25
N THR A 105 2.60 -14.26 4.03
CA THR A 105 2.24 -14.99 2.80
C THR A 105 3.33 -15.91 2.29
N THR A 106 4.44 -16.01 3.01
CA THR A 106 5.52 -16.97 2.72
C THR A 106 5.33 -18.21 3.57
N HIS A 107 5.04 -19.35 2.93
CA HIS A 107 4.96 -20.65 3.59
C HIS A 107 6.27 -21.45 3.38
N GLN A 108 6.57 -22.39 4.29
CA GLN A 108 7.84 -23.16 4.28
C GLN A 108 8.14 -23.87 2.94
N GLU A 109 7.11 -24.29 2.22
CA GLU A 109 7.23 -24.99 0.93
C GLU A 109 7.20 -24.05 -0.29
N MET A 110 7.10 -22.75 -0.06
CA MET A 110 7.03 -21.74 -1.12
C MET A 110 8.30 -20.89 -1.14
N SER A 111 8.68 -20.43 -2.33
CA SER A 111 9.67 -19.36 -2.43
C SER A 111 9.19 -18.11 -1.67
N PRO A 112 10.08 -17.31 -1.08
CA PRO A 112 9.69 -16.07 -0.42
C PRO A 112 8.85 -15.17 -1.33
N THR A 113 7.84 -14.50 -0.77
CA THR A 113 7.07 -13.50 -1.51
C THR A 113 7.99 -12.35 -1.90
N SER A 114 8.06 -12.02 -3.20
CA SER A 114 9.04 -11.07 -3.74
C SER A 114 8.77 -9.65 -3.29
N TRP A 115 7.51 -9.20 -3.43
CA TRP A 115 7.10 -7.82 -3.14
C TRP A 115 6.01 -7.77 -2.08
N GLY A 116 6.06 -6.73 -1.26
CA GLY A 116 5.01 -6.39 -0.31
C GLY A 116 4.58 -4.94 -0.47
N ILE A 117 3.29 -4.68 -0.23
CA ILE A 117 2.75 -3.33 -0.16
C ILE A 117 2.00 -3.15 1.15
N GLY A 118 2.14 -1.96 1.77
CA GLY A 118 1.44 -1.59 2.99
C GLY A 118 0.75 -0.24 2.83
N THR A 119 -0.49 -0.10 3.31
CA THR A 119 -1.22 1.17 3.27
C THR A 119 -1.72 1.56 4.65
N THR A 120 -1.42 2.79 5.08
CA THR A 120 -1.93 3.39 6.31
C THR A 120 -2.27 4.86 6.11
N GLY A 121 -3.23 5.40 6.86
CA GLY A 121 -3.65 6.79 6.69
C GLY A 121 -4.99 7.12 7.33
N VAL A 122 -5.40 8.37 7.21
CA VAL A 122 -6.65 8.92 7.74
C VAL A 122 -7.64 9.16 6.60
N ALA A 123 -8.65 8.32 6.50
CA ALA A 123 -9.71 8.50 5.49
C ALA A 123 -10.79 9.52 5.90
N GLY A 124 -10.87 9.85 7.20
CA GLY A 124 -11.90 10.76 7.73
C GLY A 124 -13.20 10.04 8.16
N PRO A 125 -14.21 10.78 8.63
CA PRO A 125 -14.31 12.25 8.57
C PRO A 125 -13.42 12.99 9.59
N ASP A 126 -13.01 12.34 10.68
CA ASP A 126 -12.27 12.96 11.76
C ASP A 126 -10.75 12.68 11.62
N PRO A 127 -9.90 13.61 12.09
CA PRO A 127 -8.48 13.36 12.24
C PRO A 127 -8.20 12.17 13.17
N GLN A 128 -7.04 11.52 13.01
CA GLN A 128 -6.62 10.40 13.84
C GLN A 128 -5.15 10.56 14.23
N ASP A 129 -4.79 10.25 15.49
CA ASP A 129 -3.42 10.33 16.03
C ASP A 129 -2.74 11.70 15.75
N GLY A 130 -3.52 12.79 15.80
CA GLY A 130 -3.03 14.14 15.48
C GLY A 130 -2.74 14.38 13.98
N LYS A 131 -3.08 13.43 13.10
CA LYS A 131 -2.87 13.54 11.65
C LYS A 131 -4.17 13.99 10.97
N PRO A 132 -4.09 14.91 9.97
CA PRO A 132 -5.27 15.39 9.27
C PRO A 132 -5.88 14.32 8.36
N VAL A 133 -7.16 14.50 8.06
CA VAL A 133 -7.87 13.70 7.04
C VAL A 133 -7.16 13.83 5.69
N GLY A 134 -7.04 12.73 4.99
CA GLY A 134 -6.37 12.64 3.70
C GLY A 134 -4.87 12.34 3.79
N MET A 135 -4.25 12.39 4.97
CA MET A 135 -2.85 12.00 5.13
C MET A 135 -2.69 10.49 5.01
N VAL A 136 -1.81 10.06 4.10
CA VAL A 136 -1.57 8.66 3.76
C VAL A 136 -0.09 8.37 3.63
N PHE A 137 0.32 7.18 4.05
CA PHE A 137 1.63 6.61 3.78
C PHE A 137 1.47 5.24 3.12
N ILE A 138 2.38 4.93 2.20
CA ILE A 138 2.42 3.69 1.44
C ILE A 138 3.81 3.08 1.61
N GLY A 139 3.87 1.82 2.02
CA GLY A 139 5.12 1.06 2.12
C GLY A 139 5.29 0.13 0.94
N VAL A 140 6.50 0.00 0.45
CA VAL A 140 6.90 -1.03 -0.52
C VAL A 140 8.08 -1.80 0.04
N ALA A 141 8.07 -3.11 -0.08
CA ALA A 141 9.14 -3.98 0.39
C ALA A 141 9.52 -5.02 -0.68
N SER A 142 10.81 -5.28 -0.80
CA SER A 142 11.38 -6.32 -1.64
C SER A 142 12.49 -7.09 -0.91
N ALA A 143 13.21 -7.95 -1.59
CA ALA A 143 14.42 -8.56 -1.03
C ALA A 143 15.54 -7.56 -0.75
N GLY A 144 15.56 -6.44 -1.48
CA GLY A 144 16.54 -5.35 -1.33
C GLY A 144 16.28 -4.41 -0.16
N GLY A 145 15.11 -4.53 0.51
CA GLY A 145 14.75 -3.67 1.63
C GLY A 145 13.30 -3.20 1.58
N SER A 146 12.98 -2.22 2.42
CA SER A 146 11.64 -1.61 2.48
C SER A 146 11.75 -0.10 2.61
N GLU A 147 10.78 0.60 2.01
CA GLU A 147 10.69 2.06 2.06
C GLU A 147 9.24 2.48 2.28
N GLY A 148 9.06 3.53 3.11
CA GLY A 148 7.78 4.18 3.34
C GLY A 148 7.72 5.51 2.61
N PHE A 149 6.71 5.67 1.76
CA PHE A 149 6.48 6.84 0.93
C PHE A 149 5.36 7.71 1.49
N GLY A 150 5.50 9.02 1.35
CA GLY A 150 4.56 10.02 1.82
C GLY A 150 5.23 11.06 2.73
N PRO A 151 4.47 11.92 3.41
CA PRO A 151 2.99 11.92 3.43
C PRO A 151 2.37 12.33 2.08
N PHE A 152 1.44 11.53 1.59
CA PHE A 152 0.52 11.96 0.56
C PHE A 152 -0.64 12.71 1.21
N SER A 153 -1.22 13.67 0.50
CA SER A 153 -2.39 14.41 0.94
C SER A 153 -3.50 14.31 -0.10
N PHE A 154 -4.52 13.49 0.19
CA PHE A 154 -5.63 13.27 -0.72
C PHE A 154 -6.87 14.02 -0.21
N PRO A 155 -7.33 15.04 -0.94
CA PRO A 155 -8.52 15.80 -0.55
C PRO A 155 -9.81 15.02 -0.85
N GLY A 156 -10.89 15.41 -0.16
CA GLY A 156 -12.22 14.95 -0.46
C GLY A 156 -12.82 14.01 0.59
N THR A 157 -13.83 13.25 0.16
CA THR A 157 -14.56 12.33 1.02
C THR A 157 -13.71 11.11 1.38
N ARG A 158 -14.09 10.43 2.47
CA ARG A 158 -13.50 9.14 2.87
C ARG A 158 -13.35 8.15 1.70
N GLU A 159 -14.34 8.07 0.85
CA GLU A 159 -14.33 7.19 -0.32
C GLU A 159 -13.25 7.60 -1.33
N ARG A 160 -13.16 8.91 -1.64
CA ARG A 160 -12.14 9.45 -2.53
C ARG A 160 -10.73 9.29 -2.00
N VAL A 161 -10.51 9.52 -0.71
CA VAL A 161 -9.19 9.29 -0.09
C VAL A 161 -8.76 7.82 -0.24
N ARG A 162 -9.67 6.88 0.01
CA ARG A 162 -9.39 5.45 -0.14
C ARG A 162 -9.10 5.06 -1.59
N GLU A 163 -9.88 5.56 -2.54
CA GLU A 163 -9.68 5.32 -3.98
C GLU A 163 -8.34 5.90 -4.46
N ALA A 164 -8.04 7.14 -4.10
CA ALA A 164 -6.74 7.76 -4.42
C ALA A 164 -5.57 6.97 -3.83
N THR A 165 -5.73 6.43 -2.61
CA THR A 165 -4.70 5.58 -1.99
C THR A 165 -4.46 4.30 -2.79
N VAL A 166 -5.50 3.67 -3.32
CA VAL A 166 -5.36 2.46 -4.17
C VAL A 166 -4.61 2.79 -5.46
N ILE A 167 -4.98 3.89 -6.12
CA ILE A 167 -4.32 4.36 -7.35
C ILE A 167 -2.83 4.62 -7.09
N GLU A 168 -2.53 5.38 -6.05
CA GLU A 168 -1.15 5.75 -5.72
C GLU A 168 -0.31 4.52 -5.33
N ALA A 169 -0.87 3.60 -4.52
CA ALA A 169 -0.20 2.38 -4.12
C ALA A 169 0.19 1.48 -5.32
N LEU A 170 -0.73 1.30 -6.26
CA LEU A 170 -0.47 0.54 -7.48
C LEU A 170 0.52 1.26 -8.40
N SER A 171 0.41 2.58 -8.53
CA SER A 171 1.31 3.39 -9.36
C SER A 171 2.74 3.35 -8.83
N LEU A 172 2.90 3.46 -7.52
CA LEU A 172 4.19 3.39 -6.84
C LEU A 172 4.83 2.00 -7.01
N LEU A 173 4.07 0.94 -6.76
CA LEU A 173 4.57 -0.42 -6.98
C LEU A 173 4.99 -0.64 -8.43
N ARG A 174 4.20 -0.16 -9.40
CA ARG A 174 4.54 -0.24 -10.83
C ARG A 174 5.87 0.44 -11.13
N GLN A 175 6.13 1.60 -10.52
CA GLN A 175 7.40 2.31 -10.67
C GLN A 175 8.57 1.51 -10.10
N GLU A 176 8.43 0.96 -8.90
CA GLU A 176 9.48 0.16 -8.27
C GLU A 176 9.77 -1.13 -9.04
N LEU A 177 8.75 -1.80 -9.56
CA LEU A 177 8.91 -2.97 -10.44
C LEU A 177 9.68 -2.64 -11.72
N ARG A 178 9.43 -1.48 -12.34
CA ARG A 178 10.17 -1.04 -13.53
C ARG A 178 11.62 -0.73 -13.21
N LYS A 179 11.89 -0.01 -12.10
CA LYS A 179 13.25 0.27 -11.64
C LYS A 179 14.05 -1.00 -11.39
N ALA A 180 13.46 -1.99 -10.73
CA ALA A 180 14.11 -3.27 -10.45
C ALA A 180 14.46 -4.02 -11.74
N LYS A 181 13.58 -3.98 -12.74
CA LYS A 181 13.81 -4.59 -14.06
C LYS A 181 14.95 -3.93 -14.82
N ASP A 182 15.10 -2.61 -14.74
CA ASP A 182 16.15 -1.86 -15.43
C ASP A 182 17.55 -2.08 -14.80
N GLN A 183 17.61 -2.64 -13.59
CA GLN A 183 18.85 -2.93 -12.85
C GLN A 183 19.28 -4.41 -12.93
N SER A 184 18.48 -5.27 -13.55
CA SER A 184 18.70 -6.73 -13.70
C SER A 184 19.29 -7.07 -15.06
#